data_c5b88666537c84698dc8dd9a35b2ac5b
#
_entry.id   c5b88666537c84698dc8dd9a35b2ac5b
#
_cell.length_a   1.000
_cell.length_b   1.000
_cell.length_c   1.000
_cell.angle_alpha   90.00
_cell.angle_beta   90.00
_cell.angle_gamma   90.00
#
_symmetry.space_group_name_H-M   'P 1'
#
loop_
_entity.id
_entity.type
_entity.pdbx_description
1 polymer ?
#
loop_
_entity_poly.entity_id
_entity_poly.type
_entity_poly.pdbx_seq_one_letter_code
_entity_poly.pdbx_strand_id
1 'polypeptide(L)'
;GLRSMMLKNEIALTYLRARYGEEDIITSVATAEYTRKGQKNSYTGRLNYAGRSGSASDSMEAEEQTPGGVGIQVQGEWTHHFSPKWSTTVNAAFATKYFPDITADVAVRHYLKNDWEIGAHVGYRRVAAYTKRYEWNDEFFAGGTGDNGYLFTGWNESKTNLLTVGGELAKTIEVVRLNTKIDMHFFNSNFYYNAQIGAKYFPANDGKTNINAMASIGSAPETAVLDYALPGSFSHTNTMVGLGGQYMVSPNITIGLMGTWNTYYNPVSY
;
A
#
# COMPACT_ATOMS: atom_id res chain seq x y z
N GLY A 1 13.04 -15.16 -24.02
CA GLY A 1 12.68 -13.77 -24.03
C GLY A 1 11.15 -13.62 -24.08
N LEU A 2 10.57 -13.07 -23.05
CA LEU A 2 9.18 -12.63 -23.08
C LEU A 2 9.04 -11.63 -24.22
N ARG A 3 8.45 -12.04 -25.34
CA ARG A 3 7.97 -11.10 -26.35
C ARG A 3 6.83 -10.31 -25.71
N SER A 4 7.14 -9.23 -25.06
CA SER A 4 6.17 -8.17 -24.85
C SER A 4 5.63 -7.78 -26.22
N MET A 5 4.47 -8.27 -26.59
CA MET A 5 3.72 -7.66 -27.68
C MET A 5 3.55 -6.21 -27.28
N MET A 6 4.11 -5.27 -28.08
CA MET A 6 4.00 -3.85 -27.83
C MET A 6 2.56 -3.40 -28.06
N LEU A 7 1.72 -3.69 -27.10
CA LEU A 7 0.40 -3.11 -27.04
C LEU A 7 0.56 -1.67 -26.60
N LYS A 8 0.15 -0.73 -27.45
CA LYS A 8 0.27 0.69 -27.18
C LYS A 8 -0.60 1.15 -26.01
N ASN A 9 -1.68 0.43 -25.73
CA ASN A 9 -2.65 0.77 -24.70
C ASN A 9 -3.08 -0.47 -23.93
N GLU A 10 -3.13 -0.37 -22.62
CA GLU A 10 -3.56 -1.43 -21.72
C GLU A 10 -4.48 -0.88 -20.63
N ILE A 11 -5.50 -1.64 -20.28
CA ILE A 11 -6.39 -1.36 -19.15
C ILE A 11 -6.25 -2.50 -18.15
N ALA A 12 -6.09 -2.16 -16.87
CA ALA A 12 -6.11 -3.11 -15.79
C ALA A 12 -7.16 -2.69 -14.76
N LEU A 13 -7.93 -3.67 -14.29
CA LEU A 13 -8.86 -3.51 -13.20
C LEU A 13 -8.42 -4.44 -12.07
N THR A 14 -8.25 -3.90 -10.88
CA THR A 14 -7.78 -4.66 -9.72
C THR A 14 -8.66 -4.38 -8.52
N TYR A 15 -8.93 -5.42 -7.76
CA TYR A 15 -9.58 -5.31 -6.47
C TYR A 15 -8.68 -5.91 -5.40
N LEU A 16 -8.43 -5.14 -4.35
CA LEU A 16 -7.68 -5.56 -3.18
C LEU A 16 -8.59 -5.52 -1.96
N ARG A 17 -8.54 -6.57 -1.16
CA ARG A 17 -9.12 -6.59 0.19
C ARG A 17 -8.02 -6.84 1.21
N ALA A 18 -7.88 -5.93 2.16
CA ALA A 18 -6.95 -6.02 3.27
C ALA A 18 -7.73 -6.14 4.58
N ARG A 19 -7.35 -7.12 5.40
CA ARG A 19 -7.89 -7.32 6.74
C ARG A 19 -6.78 -7.13 7.78
N TYR A 20 -7.09 -6.36 8.81
CA TYR A 20 -6.23 -6.15 9.96
C TYR A 20 -6.83 -6.92 11.14
N GLY A 21 -6.18 -8.03 11.51
CA GLY A 21 -6.81 -9.11 12.28
C GLY A 21 -7.22 -8.77 13.72
N GLU A 22 -6.45 -7.94 14.41
CA GLU A 22 -6.74 -7.65 15.83
C GLU A 22 -7.82 -6.59 16.03
N GLU A 23 -7.96 -5.67 15.09
CA GLU A 23 -8.95 -4.59 15.15
C GLU A 23 -10.17 -4.85 14.25
N ASP A 24 -10.19 -6.00 13.58
CA ASP A 24 -11.23 -6.40 12.62
C ASP A 24 -11.54 -5.33 11.56
N ILE A 25 -10.51 -4.56 11.21
CA ILE A 25 -10.58 -3.51 10.20
C ILE A 25 -10.45 -4.14 8.82
N ILE A 26 -11.40 -3.85 7.96
CA ILE A 26 -11.38 -4.27 6.56
C ILE A 26 -11.27 -3.05 5.67
N THR A 27 -10.29 -3.07 4.78
CA THR A 27 -10.14 -2.07 3.73
C THR A 27 -10.23 -2.74 2.37
N SER A 28 -11.04 -2.18 1.51
CA SER A 28 -11.18 -2.62 0.12
C SER A 28 -10.75 -1.51 -0.81
N VAL A 29 -9.95 -1.83 -1.82
CA VAL A 29 -9.51 -0.88 -2.84
C VAL A 29 -9.83 -1.43 -4.22
N ALA A 30 -10.57 -0.67 -4.99
CA ALA A 30 -10.78 -0.91 -6.42
C ALA A 30 -9.87 0.03 -7.20
N THR A 31 -9.12 -0.51 -8.15
CA THR A 31 -8.20 0.25 -9.00
C THR A 31 -8.55 0.08 -10.47
N ALA A 32 -8.68 1.19 -11.18
CA ALA A 32 -8.71 1.23 -12.63
C ALA A 32 -7.41 1.87 -13.12
N GLU A 33 -6.72 1.19 -14.02
CA GLU A 33 -5.44 1.60 -14.55
C GLU A 33 -5.47 1.62 -16.07
N TYR A 34 -4.94 2.70 -16.63
CA TYR A 34 -4.71 2.83 -18.06
C TYR A 34 -3.22 3.10 -18.30
N THR A 35 -2.59 2.30 -19.16
CA THR A 35 -1.19 2.44 -19.53
C THR A 35 -1.05 2.62 -21.03
N ARG A 36 -0.28 3.63 -21.42
CA ARG A 36 0.17 3.83 -22.79
C ARG A 36 1.67 3.58 -22.86
N LYS A 37 2.05 2.59 -23.66
CA LYS A 37 3.46 2.20 -23.86
C LYS A 37 4.01 2.74 -25.18
N GLY A 38 5.16 3.40 -25.09
CA GLY A 38 6.00 3.74 -26.21
C GLY A 38 7.32 2.96 -26.20
N GLN A 39 8.21 3.21 -27.13
CA GLN A 39 9.51 2.51 -27.20
C GLN A 39 10.39 2.82 -25.99
N LYS A 40 10.43 4.09 -25.56
CA LYS A 40 11.27 4.56 -24.45
C LYS A 40 10.46 5.05 -23.27
N ASN A 41 9.21 5.42 -23.47
CA ASN A 41 8.37 6.03 -22.45
C ASN A 41 7.09 5.24 -22.29
N SER A 42 6.69 5.06 -21.04
CA SER A 42 5.38 4.53 -20.66
C SER A 42 4.70 5.49 -19.71
N TYR A 43 3.41 5.69 -19.88
CA TYR A 43 2.59 6.55 -19.03
C TYR A 43 1.44 5.73 -18.48
N THR A 44 1.24 5.83 -17.18
CA THR A 44 0.14 5.14 -16.50
C THR A 44 -0.67 6.13 -15.69
N GLY A 45 -1.97 6.09 -15.84
CA GLY A 45 -2.92 6.78 -14.97
C GLY A 45 -3.69 5.75 -14.15
N ARG A 46 -3.86 6.00 -12.84
CA ARG A 46 -4.63 5.15 -11.92
C ARG A 46 -5.67 5.95 -11.20
N LEU A 47 -6.83 5.34 -11.04
CA LEU A 47 -7.86 5.79 -10.13
C LEU A 47 -8.06 4.70 -9.08
N ASN A 48 -7.80 5.04 -7.83
CA ASN A 48 -7.97 4.16 -6.69
C ASN A 48 -9.16 4.62 -5.85
N TYR A 49 -10.06 3.70 -5.55
CA TYR A 49 -11.21 3.93 -4.70
C TYR A 49 -11.13 2.99 -3.50
N ALA A 50 -11.05 3.55 -2.30
CA ALA A 50 -10.92 2.79 -1.07
C ALA A 50 -12.14 2.97 -0.18
N GLY A 51 -12.60 1.86 0.40
CA GLY A 51 -13.58 1.85 1.47
C GLY A 51 -12.98 1.16 2.70
N ARG A 52 -13.20 1.71 3.88
CA ARG A 52 -12.77 1.13 5.15
C ARG A 52 -13.97 0.94 6.06
N SER A 53 -14.09 -0.26 6.62
CA SER A 53 -15.00 -0.57 7.70
C SER A 53 -14.21 -1.15 8.87
N GLY A 54 -14.55 -0.77 10.09
CA GLY A 54 -14.06 -1.39 11.31
C GLY A 54 -15.24 -1.90 12.11
N SER A 55 -15.15 -3.09 12.70
CA SER A 55 -16.06 -3.46 13.77
C SER A 55 -15.42 -3.09 15.10
N ALA A 56 -16.20 -2.44 15.96
CA ALA A 56 -15.84 -2.38 17.37
C ALA A 56 -15.80 -3.81 17.90
N SER A 57 -14.81 -4.15 18.72
CA SER A 57 -14.99 -5.30 19.61
C SER A 57 -16.28 -5.06 20.42
N ASP A 58 -17.01 -6.10 20.75
CA ASP A 58 -18.29 -6.02 21.48
C ASP A 58 -18.23 -5.22 22.80
N SER A 59 -17.04 -4.83 23.22
CA SER A 59 -16.73 -4.03 24.40
C SER A 59 -16.43 -2.55 24.14
N MET A 60 -16.34 -2.13 22.88
CA MET A 60 -16.09 -0.73 22.52
C MET A 60 -17.38 -0.07 22.06
N GLU A 61 -17.64 1.13 22.57
CA GLU A 61 -18.73 1.95 22.04
C GLU A 61 -18.49 2.27 20.56
N ALA A 62 -19.55 2.34 19.77
CA ALA A 62 -19.47 2.59 18.32
C ALA A 62 -18.68 3.85 17.95
N GLU A 63 -18.56 4.78 18.89
CA GLU A 63 -17.85 6.05 18.74
C GLU A 63 -16.32 5.91 18.78
N GLU A 64 -15.79 4.82 19.34
CA GLU A 64 -14.36 4.56 19.45
C GLU A 64 -13.78 3.80 18.24
N GLN A 65 -14.58 3.55 17.22
CA GLN A 65 -14.13 2.86 16.01
C GLN A 65 -13.09 3.69 15.24
N THR A 66 -12.14 3.00 14.61
CA THR A 66 -11.25 3.61 13.65
C THR A 66 -12.05 4.37 12.58
N PRO A 67 -11.63 5.59 12.18
CA PRO A 67 -12.39 6.37 11.22
C PRO A 67 -12.69 5.56 9.95
N GLY A 68 -13.97 5.30 9.71
CA GLY A 68 -14.46 4.63 8.52
C GLY A 68 -14.77 5.61 7.38
N GLY A 69 -15.13 5.11 6.21
CA GLY A 69 -15.61 5.88 5.07
C GLY A 69 -14.97 5.51 3.74
N VAL A 70 -14.90 6.47 2.83
CA VAL A 70 -14.47 6.31 1.45
C VAL A 70 -13.38 7.32 1.10
N GLY A 71 -12.38 6.87 0.34
CA GLY A 71 -11.30 7.69 -0.17
C GLY A 71 -11.06 7.46 -1.66
N ILE A 72 -10.54 8.47 -2.34
CA ILE A 72 -10.20 8.44 -3.77
C ILE A 72 -8.77 8.94 -3.93
N GLN A 73 -7.99 8.25 -4.74
CA GLN A 73 -6.65 8.66 -5.15
C GLN A 73 -6.55 8.69 -6.67
N VAL A 74 -5.98 9.76 -7.19
CA VAL A 74 -5.58 9.89 -8.59
C VAL A 74 -4.06 9.84 -8.67
N GLN A 75 -3.53 8.97 -9.50
CA GLN A 75 -2.12 8.68 -9.59
C GLN A 75 -1.65 8.74 -11.05
N GLY A 76 -0.49 9.35 -11.28
CA GLY A 76 0.20 9.36 -12.56
C GLY A 76 1.60 8.77 -12.41
N GLU A 77 2.00 7.97 -13.38
CA GLU A 77 3.32 7.34 -13.41
C GLU A 77 3.93 7.47 -14.79
N TRP A 78 5.20 7.82 -14.83
CA TRP A 78 6.00 7.89 -16.05
C TRP A 78 7.25 7.03 -15.88
N THR A 79 7.45 6.10 -16.81
CA THR A 79 8.65 5.28 -16.88
C THR A 79 9.43 5.61 -18.15
N HIS A 80 10.70 5.92 -18.00
CA HIS A 80 11.62 6.18 -19.09
C HIS A 80 12.74 5.14 -19.12
N HIS A 81 12.92 4.50 -20.28
CA HIS A 81 14.03 3.59 -20.54
C HIS A 81 15.16 4.33 -21.22
N PHE A 82 16.23 4.61 -20.47
CA PHE A 82 17.45 5.24 -21.03
C PHE A 82 18.17 4.29 -21.97
N SER A 83 18.13 3.01 -21.66
CA SER A 83 18.71 1.91 -22.42
C SER A 83 17.96 0.62 -22.10
N PRO A 84 18.24 -0.51 -22.78
CA PRO A 84 17.69 -1.80 -22.39
C PRO A 84 18.05 -2.26 -20.96
N LYS A 85 19.06 -1.62 -20.36
CA LYS A 85 19.57 -1.98 -19.00
C LYS A 85 19.13 -1.04 -17.90
N TRP A 86 18.64 0.16 -18.22
CA TRP A 86 18.31 1.18 -17.23
C TRP A 86 16.95 1.81 -17.48
N SER A 87 16.18 1.95 -16.41
CA SER A 87 14.92 2.69 -16.44
C SER A 87 14.76 3.56 -15.19
N THR A 88 14.02 4.63 -15.33
CA THR A 88 13.59 5.50 -14.23
C THR A 88 12.08 5.59 -14.26
N THR A 89 11.46 5.53 -13.10
CA THR A 89 10.03 5.73 -12.91
C THR A 89 9.79 6.89 -11.96
N VAL A 90 8.92 7.80 -12.37
CA VAL A 90 8.44 8.92 -11.56
C VAL A 90 6.95 8.71 -11.34
N ASN A 91 6.52 8.78 -10.09
CA ASN A 91 5.14 8.61 -9.69
C ASN A 91 4.69 9.80 -8.85
N ALA A 92 3.49 10.29 -9.09
CA ALA A 92 2.85 11.31 -8.29
C ALA A 92 1.37 10.96 -8.08
N ALA A 93 0.87 11.19 -6.88
CA ALA A 93 -0.52 10.95 -6.55
C ALA A 93 -1.09 12.04 -5.65
N PHE A 94 -2.39 12.28 -5.79
CA PHE A 94 -3.18 13.15 -4.93
C PHE A 94 -4.41 12.39 -4.46
N ALA A 95 -4.77 12.56 -3.20
CA ALA A 95 -5.85 11.78 -2.64
C ALA A 95 -6.65 12.52 -1.57
N THR A 96 -7.81 11.95 -1.29
CA THR A 96 -8.64 12.24 -0.15
C THR A 96 -8.32 11.27 1.01
N LYS A 97 -9.26 10.95 1.86
CA LYS A 97 -9.09 10.03 3.01
C LYS A 97 -8.52 8.66 2.62
N TYR A 98 -7.81 8.02 3.55
CA TYR A 98 -7.22 6.67 3.52
C TYR A 98 -6.00 6.50 2.64
N PHE A 99 -5.73 7.42 1.78
CA PHE A 99 -4.48 7.50 1.04
C PHE A 99 -3.67 8.68 1.56
N PRO A 100 -2.34 8.69 1.35
CA PRO A 100 -1.57 9.91 1.50
C PRO A 100 -2.16 11.04 0.64
N ASP A 101 -2.27 12.24 1.19
CA ASP A 101 -2.79 13.39 0.43
C ASP A 101 -1.96 13.65 -0.82
N ILE A 102 -0.66 13.53 -0.67
CA ILE A 102 0.33 13.73 -1.71
C ILE A 102 1.33 12.58 -1.63
N THR A 103 1.63 11.99 -2.78
CA THR A 103 2.68 11.01 -2.97
C THR A 103 3.57 11.46 -4.12
N ALA A 104 4.88 11.37 -3.94
CA ALA A 104 5.85 11.63 -5.01
C ALA A 104 7.02 10.64 -4.85
N ASP A 105 7.24 9.79 -5.84
CA ASP A 105 8.27 8.76 -5.82
C ASP A 105 9.14 8.82 -7.08
N VAL A 106 10.41 8.55 -6.91
CA VAL A 106 11.37 8.34 -8.00
C VAL A 106 12.09 7.02 -7.77
N ALA A 107 12.07 6.17 -8.78
CA ALA A 107 12.74 4.88 -8.76
C ALA A 107 13.67 4.72 -9.95
N VAL A 108 14.79 4.07 -9.73
CA VAL A 108 15.74 3.68 -10.77
C VAL A 108 15.89 2.17 -10.74
N ARG A 109 15.87 1.54 -11.91
CA ARG A 109 16.02 0.10 -12.05
C ARG A 109 17.12 -0.23 -13.04
N HIS A 110 17.95 -1.18 -12.66
CA HIS A 110 19.00 -1.75 -13.47
C HIS A 110 18.75 -3.22 -13.77
N TYR A 111 18.73 -3.56 -15.06
CA TYR A 111 18.54 -4.93 -15.52
C TYR A 111 19.91 -5.56 -15.78
N LEU A 112 20.21 -6.59 -14.99
CA LEU A 112 21.46 -7.32 -15.03
C LEU A 112 21.36 -8.56 -15.94
N LYS A 113 22.47 -9.24 -16.14
CA LYS A 113 22.49 -10.54 -16.83
C LYS A 113 21.72 -11.59 -16.04
N ASN A 114 21.25 -12.65 -16.72
CA ASN A 114 20.51 -13.76 -16.14
C ASN A 114 19.22 -13.37 -15.44
N ASP A 115 18.51 -12.38 -15.99
CA ASP A 115 17.21 -11.92 -15.49
C ASP A 115 17.21 -11.43 -14.03
N TRP A 116 18.34 -10.93 -13.56
CA TRP A 116 18.42 -10.18 -12.33
C TRP A 116 18.03 -8.72 -12.55
N GLU A 117 17.33 -8.15 -11.59
CA GLU A 117 16.97 -6.74 -11.54
C GLU A 117 17.32 -6.19 -10.16
N ILE A 118 17.92 -5.01 -10.14
CA ILE A 118 18.19 -4.26 -8.92
C ILE A 118 17.54 -2.88 -9.04
N GLY A 119 16.90 -2.42 -8.00
CA GLY A 119 16.23 -1.14 -7.97
C GLY A 119 16.52 -0.36 -6.69
N ALA A 120 16.40 0.95 -6.79
CA ALA A 120 16.44 1.87 -5.67
C ALA A 120 15.36 2.93 -5.86
N HIS A 121 14.78 3.40 -4.78
CA HIS A 121 13.75 4.44 -4.84
C HIS A 121 13.82 5.38 -3.64
N VAL A 122 13.32 6.58 -3.87
CA VAL A 122 13.08 7.61 -2.86
C VAL A 122 11.64 8.06 -3.02
N GLY A 123 10.92 8.13 -1.93
CA GLY A 123 9.52 8.53 -1.93
C GLY A 123 9.22 9.54 -0.83
N TYR A 124 8.26 10.40 -1.12
CA TYR A 124 7.69 11.35 -0.19
C TYR A 124 6.18 11.13 -0.12
N ARG A 125 5.66 11.13 1.10
CA ARG A 125 4.21 11.05 1.33
C ARG A 125 3.81 12.01 2.44
N ARG A 126 2.66 12.63 2.27
CA ARG A 126 1.98 13.34 3.33
C ARG A 126 0.84 12.50 3.83
N VAL A 127 1.00 11.96 5.03
CA VAL A 127 0.06 11.00 5.63
C VAL A 127 -0.73 11.62 6.76
N ALA A 128 -1.98 11.18 6.93
CA ALA A 128 -2.79 11.52 8.07
C ALA A 128 -2.48 10.60 9.24
N ALA A 129 -2.33 11.16 10.42
CA ALA A 129 -2.27 10.45 11.68
C ALA A 129 -3.48 10.83 12.51
N TYR A 130 -4.13 9.85 13.10
CA TYR A 130 -5.30 10.05 13.94
C TYR A 130 -4.98 9.72 15.39
N THR A 131 -5.35 10.62 16.30
CA THR A 131 -5.24 10.39 17.74
C THR A 131 -6.62 10.55 18.37
N LYS A 132 -6.94 9.70 19.34
CA LYS A 132 -8.20 9.79 20.08
C LYS A 132 -8.27 11.11 20.85
N ARG A 133 -9.40 11.78 20.75
CA ARG A 133 -9.70 13.00 21.50
C ARG A 133 -10.63 12.69 22.64
N TYR A 134 -10.23 13.08 23.84
CA TYR A 134 -11.01 12.96 25.08
C TYR A 134 -11.28 14.34 25.64
N GLU A 135 -12.50 14.60 26.05
CA GLU A 135 -12.88 15.83 26.72
C GLU A 135 -13.44 15.50 28.12
N TRP A 136 -13.18 16.39 29.07
CA TRP A 136 -13.70 16.26 30.41
C TRP A 136 -15.21 16.45 30.41
N ASN A 137 -15.93 15.57 31.08
CA ASN A 137 -17.37 15.63 31.24
C ASN A 137 -17.72 15.46 32.72
N ASP A 138 -18.26 16.51 33.33
CA ASP A 138 -18.62 16.53 34.75
C ASP A 138 -19.74 15.54 35.09
N GLU A 139 -20.72 15.36 34.19
CA GLU A 139 -21.82 14.42 34.38
C GLU A 139 -21.33 12.97 34.36
N PHE A 140 -20.42 12.67 33.48
CA PHE A 140 -19.81 11.33 33.39
C PHE A 140 -18.96 11.02 34.60
N PHE A 141 -18.21 11.99 35.10
CA PHE A 141 -17.45 11.85 36.36
C PHE A 141 -18.34 11.67 37.58
N ALA A 142 -19.44 12.39 37.64
CA ALA A 142 -20.40 12.30 38.77
C ALA A 142 -21.17 10.96 38.80
N GLY A 143 -21.26 10.24 37.68
CA GLY A 143 -21.94 8.96 37.56
C GLY A 143 -21.28 7.80 38.28
N GLY A 144 -20.08 7.97 38.80
CA GLY A 144 -19.41 6.99 39.70
C GLY A 144 -18.98 5.68 39.02
N THR A 145 -18.81 5.65 37.72
CA THR A 145 -18.42 4.46 36.94
C THR A 145 -16.94 4.12 37.03
N GLY A 146 -16.19 4.78 37.88
CA GLY A 146 -14.78 4.47 38.12
C GLY A 146 -13.80 5.01 37.05
N ASP A 147 -14.29 5.67 36.06
CA ASP A 147 -13.49 6.31 35.03
C ASP A 147 -13.01 7.71 35.43
N ASN A 148 -11.97 8.16 34.79
CA ASN A 148 -11.29 9.42 35.11
C ASN A 148 -12.06 10.69 34.68
N GLY A 149 -13.32 10.56 34.26
CA GLY A 149 -14.18 11.69 33.83
C GLY A 149 -13.94 12.19 32.41
N TYR A 150 -13.04 11.58 31.66
CA TYR A 150 -12.80 11.90 30.26
C TYR A 150 -13.64 11.03 29.35
N LEU A 151 -14.40 11.69 28.48
CA LEU A 151 -15.26 11.06 27.48
C LEU A 151 -14.62 11.18 26.09
N PHE A 152 -14.63 10.08 25.33
CA PHE A 152 -14.23 10.09 23.94
C PHE A 152 -15.15 10.96 23.09
N THR A 153 -14.60 11.97 22.41
CA THR A 153 -15.36 12.93 21.62
C THR A 153 -15.02 12.92 20.12
N GLY A 154 -14.14 12.03 19.70
CA GLY A 154 -13.77 11.87 18.30
C GLY A 154 -12.27 11.70 18.08
N TRP A 155 -11.83 12.04 16.89
CA TRP A 155 -10.47 11.88 16.44
C TRP A 155 -9.85 13.24 16.08
N ASN A 156 -8.62 13.45 16.50
CA ASN A 156 -7.78 14.53 16.00
C ASN A 156 -7.02 14.02 14.80
N GLU A 157 -7.13 14.70 13.67
CA GLU A 157 -6.33 14.46 12.48
C GLU A 157 -5.14 15.40 12.46
N SER A 158 -3.95 14.86 12.29
CA SER A 158 -2.73 15.61 12.01
C SER A 158 -2.10 15.10 10.72
N LYS A 159 -1.45 15.99 9.99
CA LYS A 159 -0.74 15.67 8.75
C LYS A 159 0.76 15.62 9.03
N THR A 160 1.42 14.57 8.56
CA THR A 160 2.85 14.36 8.78
C THR A 160 3.52 13.95 7.48
N ASN A 161 4.79 14.33 7.37
CA ASN A 161 5.62 13.98 6.23
C ASN A 161 6.33 12.66 6.47
N LEU A 162 6.28 11.77 5.49
CA LEU A 162 6.98 10.51 5.47
C LEU A 162 7.97 10.52 4.31
N LEU A 163 9.23 10.30 4.61
CA LEU A 163 10.28 10.08 3.62
C LEU A 163 10.64 8.60 3.60
N THR A 164 10.64 7.98 2.43
CA THR A 164 11.01 6.58 2.24
C THR A 164 12.21 6.48 1.32
N VAL A 165 13.18 5.67 1.72
CA VAL A 165 14.31 5.26 0.88
C VAL A 165 14.35 3.75 0.87
N GLY A 166 14.43 3.14 -0.30
CA GLY A 166 14.39 1.70 -0.38
C GLY A 166 15.19 1.11 -1.53
N GLY A 167 15.35 -0.20 -1.46
CA GLY A 167 16.00 -1.00 -2.47
C GLY A 167 15.20 -2.27 -2.77
N GLU A 168 15.33 -2.76 -3.98
CA GLU A 168 14.68 -3.96 -4.47
C GLU A 168 15.66 -4.82 -5.24
N LEU A 169 15.55 -6.13 -5.05
CA LEU A 169 16.24 -7.16 -5.82
C LEU A 169 15.20 -8.12 -6.36
N ALA A 170 15.25 -8.40 -7.65
CA ALA A 170 14.37 -9.36 -8.28
C ALA A 170 15.13 -10.31 -9.20
N LYS A 171 14.63 -11.52 -9.33
CA LYS A 171 15.13 -12.52 -10.27
C LYS A 171 13.96 -13.25 -10.92
N THR A 172 14.04 -13.41 -12.23
CA THR A 172 13.10 -14.23 -12.99
C THR A 172 13.79 -15.54 -13.36
N ILE A 173 13.17 -16.66 -12.97
CA ILE A 173 13.58 -18.01 -13.29
C ILE A 173 12.45 -18.63 -14.08
N GLU A 174 12.64 -18.78 -15.40
CA GLU A 174 11.60 -19.27 -16.33
C GLU A 174 10.30 -18.46 -16.22
N VAL A 175 9.27 -19.02 -15.61
CA VAL A 175 7.95 -18.43 -15.43
C VAL A 175 7.68 -17.95 -14.00
N VAL A 176 8.71 -17.94 -13.15
CA VAL A 176 8.62 -17.49 -11.75
C VAL A 176 9.48 -16.25 -11.56
N ARG A 177 8.89 -15.18 -11.04
CA ARG A 177 9.60 -13.98 -10.60
C ARG A 177 9.62 -13.90 -9.09
N LEU A 178 10.80 -13.82 -8.52
CA LEU A 178 11.03 -13.61 -7.10
C LEU A 178 11.50 -12.17 -6.87
N ASN A 179 11.05 -11.56 -5.80
CA ASN A 179 11.52 -10.23 -5.42
C ASN A 179 11.68 -10.08 -3.91
N THR A 180 12.60 -9.22 -3.52
CA THR A 180 12.82 -8.77 -2.16
C THR A 180 12.91 -7.26 -2.16
N LYS A 181 12.24 -6.61 -1.23
CA LYS A 181 12.20 -5.16 -1.08
C LYS A 181 12.48 -4.79 0.37
N ILE A 182 13.32 -3.79 0.58
CA ILE A 182 13.59 -3.22 1.89
C ILE A 182 13.39 -1.72 1.80
N ASP A 183 12.54 -1.19 2.67
CA ASP A 183 12.26 0.23 2.79
C ASP A 183 12.65 0.75 4.16
N MET A 184 13.19 1.94 4.18
CA MET A 184 13.50 2.72 5.38
C MET A 184 12.62 3.97 5.36
N HIS A 185 11.92 4.21 6.47
CA HIS A 185 10.98 5.31 6.61
C HIS A 185 11.44 6.28 7.69
N PHE A 186 11.41 7.56 7.36
CA PHE A 186 11.70 8.65 8.29
C PHE A 186 10.41 9.42 8.55
N PHE A 187 9.95 9.38 9.79
CA PHE A 187 8.67 9.92 10.21
C PHE A 187 8.81 10.51 11.63
N ASN A 188 8.43 11.77 11.83
CA ASN A 188 8.51 12.43 13.14
C ASN A 188 9.87 12.28 13.85
N SER A 189 10.98 12.48 13.15
CA SER A 189 12.34 12.30 13.66
C SER A 189 12.68 10.88 14.10
N ASN A 190 11.85 9.90 13.80
CA ASN A 190 12.07 8.49 14.06
C ASN A 190 12.37 7.74 12.77
N PHE A 191 13.04 6.62 12.92
CA PHE A 191 13.40 5.73 11.84
C PHE A 191 12.65 4.41 11.98
N TYR A 192 12.05 3.96 10.86
CA TYR A 192 11.33 2.70 10.76
C TYR A 192 11.80 1.94 9.53
N TYR A 193 11.62 0.63 9.52
CA TYR A 193 11.95 -0.19 8.36
C TYR A 193 10.82 -1.14 8.03
N ASN A 194 10.79 -1.58 6.78
CA ASN A 194 9.89 -2.61 6.26
C ASN A 194 10.67 -3.50 5.29
N ALA A 195 10.50 -4.81 5.42
CA ALA A 195 11.07 -5.80 4.52
C ALA A 195 9.97 -6.66 3.93
N GLN A 196 10.04 -6.90 2.63
CA GLN A 196 9.04 -7.65 1.88
C GLN A 196 9.69 -8.66 0.95
N ILE A 197 9.11 -9.84 0.85
CA ILE A 197 9.41 -10.84 -0.16
C ILE A 197 8.17 -11.14 -0.97
N GLY A 198 8.35 -11.49 -2.23
CA GLY A 198 7.25 -11.83 -3.11
C GLY A 198 7.63 -12.83 -4.17
N ALA A 199 6.63 -13.52 -4.69
CA ALA A 199 6.75 -14.43 -5.80
C ALA A 199 5.57 -14.28 -6.74
N LYS A 200 5.84 -14.32 -8.05
CA LYS A 200 4.83 -14.34 -9.11
C LYS A 200 5.08 -15.53 -10.03
N TYR A 201 4.05 -16.31 -10.26
CA TYR A 201 4.06 -17.42 -11.19
C TYR A 201 3.21 -17.08 -12.41
N PHE A 202 3.78 -17.22 -13.61
CA PHE A 202 3.15 -16.89 -14.90
C PHE A 202 2.84 -18.18 -15.69
N PRO A 203 1.69 -18.84 -15.42
CA PRO A 203 1.39 -20.14 -16.03
C PRO A 203 1.26 -20.11 -17.55
N ALA A 204 0.79 -18.99 -18.09
CA ALA A 204 0.59 -18.81 -19.54
C ALA A 204 1.80 -18.20 -20.25
N ASN A 205 2.85 -17.82 -19.52
CA ASN A 205 4.04 -17.14 -20.04
C ASN A 205 3.72 -15.91 -20.94
N ASP A 206 2.60 -15.25 -20.65
CA ASP A 206 2.16 -14.04 -21.37
C ASP A 206 2.65 -12.75 -20.72
N GLY A 207 3.35 -12.86 -19.60
CA GLY A 207 3.84 -11.73 -18.83
C GLY A 207 2.79 -10.95 -18.03
N LYS A 208 1.53 -11.38 -18.07
CA LYS A 208 0.39 -10.71 -17.42
C LYS A 208 -0.41 -11.65 -16.52
N THR A 209 -0.86 -12.78 -17.03
CA THR A 209 -1.58 -13.78 -16.24
C THR A 209 -0.65 -14.37 -15.21
N ASN A 210 -0.93 -14.17 -13.93
CA ASN A 210 -0.09 -14.65 -12.85
C ASN A 210 -0.88 -14.96 -11.58
N ILE A 211 -0.27 -15.79 -10.76
CA ILE A 211 -0.63 -16.01 -9.36
C ILE A 211 0.53 -15.45 -8.54
N ASN A 212 0.24 -14.68 -7.51
CA ASN A 212 1.27 -14.05 -6.70
C ASN A 212 1.03 -14.24 -5.21
N ALA A 213 2.12 -14.24 -4.49
CA ALA A 213 2.14 -14.28 -3.03
C ALA A 213 3.19 -13.29 -2.52
N MET A 214 2.92 -12.69 -1.38
CA MET A 214 3.87 -11.80 -0.71
C MET A 214 3.78 -11.94 0.80
N ALA A 215 4.88 -11.64 1.46
CA ALA A 215 4.95 -11.52 2.91
C ALA A 215 5.82 -10.32 3.27
N SER A 216 5.44 -9.61 4.30
CA SER A 216 6.15 -8.42 4.75
C SER A 216 6.17 -8.33 6.26
N ILE A 217 7.21 -7.72 6.79
CA ILE A 217 7.37 -7.42 8.21
C ILE A 217 7.96 -6.02 8.36
N GLY A 218 7.46 -5.27 9.31
CA GLY A 218 7.98 -3.94 9.62
C GLY A 218 6.91 -2.98 10.10
N SER A 219 7.29 -1.70 10.17
CA SER A 219 6.44 -0.67 10.76
C SER A 219 5.28 -0.23 9.87
N ALA A 220 5.43 -0.32 8.57
CA ALA A 220 4.40 0.07 7.62
C ALA A 220 4.40 -0.91 6.44
N PRO A 221 3.62 -2.00 6.52
CA PRO A 221 3.56 -2.94 5.43
C PRO A 221 2.97 -2.25 4.19
N GLU A 222 3.77 -2.21 3.12
CA GLU A 222 3.34 -1.69 1.83
C GLU A 222 2.81 -2.80 0.93
N THR A 223 1.73 -2.50 0.25
CA THR A 223 1.31 -3.26 -0.92
C THR A 223 1.49 -2.41 -2.16
N ALA A 224 1.60 -3.03 -3.32
CA ALA A 224 1.72 -2.30 -4.58
C ALA A 224 0.51 -1.39 -4.90
N VAL A 225 -0.61 -1.60 -4.22
CA VAL A 225 -1.88 -0.91 -4.45
C VAL A 225 -2.27 -0.01 -3.28
N LEU A 226 -1.96 -0.45 -2.05
CA LEU A 226 -2.30 0.29 -0.83
C LEU A 226 -1.14 1.17 -0.40
N ASP A 227 -1.35 2.45 -0.53
CA ASP A 227 -0.40 3.48 -0.15
C ASP A 227 -1.01 4.39 0.92
N TYR A 228 -1.50 3.78 1.98
CA TYR A 228 -2.10 4.48 3.10
C TYR A 228 -1.57 3.96 4.44
N ALA A 229 -1.61 4.81 5.45
CA ALA A 229 -1.24 4.46 6.80
C ALA A 229 -2.47 4.29 7.70
N LEU A 230 -2.47 3.24 8.52
CA LEU A 230 -3.39 3.14 9.64
C LEU A 230 -2.89 4.01 10.81
N PRO A 231 -3.79 4.53 11.65
CA PRO A 231 -3.40 5.18 12.89
C PRO A 231 -2.47 4.27 13.71
N GLY A 232 -1.32 4.79 14.10
CA GLY A 232 -0.35 4.05 14.90
C GLY A 232 0.47 2.98 14.16
N SER A 233 0.24 2.73 12.88
CA SER A 233 0.94 1.68 12.13
C SER A 233 2.45 1.87 12.06
N PHE A 234 2.94 3.11 12.13
CA PHE A 234 4.36 3.42 12.10
C PHE A 234 5.09 3.17 13.43
N SER A 235 4.37 3.09 14.53
CA SER A 235 4.97 2.87 15.86
C SER A 235 5.08 1.40 16.25
N HIS A 236 4.62 0.48 15.42
CA HIS A 236 4.53 -0.94 15.75
C HIS A 236 5.08 -1.83 14.63
N THR A 237 5.53 -3.03 15.02
CA THR A 237 5.91 -4.05 14.04
C THR A 237 4.67 -4.80 13.58
N ASN A 238 4.42 -4.75 12.29
CA ASN A 238 3.32 -5.43 11.62
C ASN A 238 3.84 -6.55 10.75
N THR A 239 3.02 -7.58 10.58
CA THR A 239 3.24 -8.61 9.57
C THR A 239 2.10 -8.63 8.58
N MET A 240 2.41 -8.86 7.32
CA MET A 240 1.44 -8.96 6.25
C MET A 240 1.70 -10.20 5.42
N VAL A 241 0.63 -10.89 5.04
CA VAL A 241 0.66 -11.94 4.02
C VAL A 241 -0.38 -11.59 2.97
N GLY A 242 0.01 -11.66 1.71
CA GLY A 242 -0.85 -11.39 0.58
C GLY A 242 -0.88 -12.54 -0.42
N LEU A 243 -2.04 -12.79 -0.98
CA LEU A 243 -2.26 -13.71 -2.09
C LEU A 243 -3.09 -13.02 -3.15
N GLY A 244 -2.75 -13.25 -4.40
CA GLY A 244 -3.49 -12.64 -5.48
C GLY A 244 -3.26 -13.31 -6.82
N GLY A 245 -3.87 -12.73 -7.82
CA GLY A 245 -3.73 -13.16 -9.19
C GLY A 245 -4.22 -12.11 -10.16
N GLN A 246 -3.72 -12.23 -11.38
CA GLN A 246 -4.17 -11.45 -12.52
C GLN A 246 -4.46 -12.38 -13.69
N TYR A 247 -5.45 -12.03 -14.46
CA TYR A 247 -5.84 -12.74 -15.66
C TYR A 247 -5.98 -11.79 -16.84
N MET A 248 -5.31 -12.11 -17.93
CA MET A 248 -5.43 -11.40 -19.18
C MET A 248 -6.69 -11.86 -19.91
N VAL A 249 -7.76 -11.06 -19.83
CA VAL A 249 -9.05 -11.35 -20.48
C VAL A 249 -8.92 -11.19 -21.99
N SER A 250 -8.19 -10.19 -22.41
CA SER A 250 -7.84 -9.91 -23.80
C SER A 250 -6.43 -9.31 -23.84
N PRO A 251 -5.79 -9.20 -25.02
CA PRO A 251 -4.46 -8.60 -25.09
C PRO A 251 -4.33 -7.23 -24.44
N ASN A 252 -5.42 -6.45 -24.37
CA ASN A 252 -5.43 -5.09 -23.84
C ASN A 252 -6.06 -4.96 -22.45
N ILE A 253 -6.69 -6.02 -21.93
CA ILE A 253 -7.47 -5.96 -20.69
C ILE A 253 -6.99 -7.02 -19.72
N THR A 254 -6.63 -6.60 -18.53
CA THR A 254 -6.25 -7.47 -17.41
C THR A 254 -7.16 -7.21 -16.23
N ILE A 255 -7.57 -8.26 -15.56
CA ILE A 255 -8.35 -8.22 -14.32
C ILE A 255 -7.52 -8.85 -13.21
N GLY A 256 -7.46 -8.20 -12.05
CA GLY A 256 -6.71 -8.67 -10.90
C GLY A 256 -7.54 -8.69 -9.62
N LEU A 257 -7.18 -9.64 -8.77
CA LEU A 257 -7.73 -9.78 -7.42
C LEU A 257 -6.58 -10.03 -6.46
N MET A 258 -6.59 -9.36 -5.32
CA MET A 258 -5.61 -9.55 -4.26
C MET A 258 -6.28 -9.48 -2.89
N GLY A 259 -5.87 -10.36 -2.00
CA GLY A 259 -6.24 -10.32 -0.60
C GLY A 259 -4.99 -10.23 0.27
N THR A 260 -5.03 -9.42 1.32
CA THR A 260 -3.96 -9.33 2.32
C THR A 260 -4.52 -9.53 3.72
N TRP A 261 -3.72 -10.21 4.52
CA TRP A 261 -3.90 -10.37 5.95
C TRP A 261 -2.79 -9.62 6.65
N ASN A 262 -3.17 -8.66 7.49
CA ASN A 262 -2.24 -7.85 8.26
C ASN A 262 -2.47 -8.09 9.74
N THR A 263 -1.39 -8.33 10.49
CA THR A 263 -1.41 -8.25 11.93
C THR A 263 -0.94 -6.86 12.33
N TYR A 264 -1.71 -6.24 13.18
CA TYR A 264 -1.39 -4.94 13.76
C TYR A 264 -1.18 -5.15 15.25
N TYR A 265 0.06 -5.00 15.68
CA TYR A 265 0.40 -5.14 17.09
C TYR A 265 0.37 -3.76 17.75
N ASN A 266 -0.64 -3.54 18.58
CA ASN A 266 -0.71 -2.36 19.42
C ASN A 266 -0.06 -2.71 20.76
N PRO A 267 1.17 -2.24 21.09
CA PRO A 267 1.70 -2.47 22.42
C PRO A 267 0.81 -1.71 23.39
N VAL A 268 0.17 -2.46 24.25
CA VAL A 268 -0.53 -1.89 25.39
C VAL A 268 0.51 -1.08 26.16
N SER A 269 0.41 0.23 26.12
CA SER A 269 1.18 1.09 27.00
C SER A 269 0.73 0.81 28.42
N TYR A 270 1.57 0.12 29.17
CA TYR A 270 1.43 0.01 30.62
C TYR A 270 1.77 1.36 31.27
#